data_811790ba63d443203b033a04762bdd6d
#
_entry.id   811790ba63d443203b033a04762bdd6d
#
_cell.length_a   1.000
_cell.length_b   1.000
_cell.length_c   1.000
_cell.angle_alpha   90.00
_cell.angle_beta   90.00
_cell.angle_gamma   90.00
#
_symmetry.space_group_name_H-M   'P 1'
#
loop_
_entity.id
_entity.type
_entity.pdbx_description
1 polymer ?
#
loop_
_entity_poly.entity_id
_entity_poly.type
_entity_poly.pdbx_seq_one_letter_code
_entity_poly.pdbx_strand_id
1 'polypeptide(L)'
;MYTYKIFNNIALQGINCLKDNGFIENDNDPDALLIRSHNLIEKDFNPSLKCICRAGAGVNHIPLSMATEKGVVVFNTPGGNANAVKELVICGLLLSSRGIIQGHKFTQNIEETNSNDVTNLVESNKKTFKGSELKGKTI
;
A
#
# COMPACT_ATOMS: atom_id res chain seq x y z
N MET A 1 -32.55 7.65 -2.71
CA MET A 1 -31.48 7.53 -1.72
C MET A 1 -30.50 6.53 -2.30
N TYR A 2 -29.22 6.86 -2.35
CA TYR A 2 -28.22 5.97 -2.96
C TYR A 2 -27.61 5.04 -1.93
N THR A 3 -27.22 3.86 -2.37
CA THR A 3 -26.66 2.81 -1.52
C THR A 3 -25.24 2.43 -1.94
N TYR A 4 -24.44 1.93 -1.00
CA TYR A 4 -23.08 1.48 -1.28
C TYR A 4 -22.75 0.19 -0.54
N LYS A 5 -21.80 -0.57 -1.09
CA LYS A 5 -21.19 -1.73 -0.46
C LYS A 5 -19.68 -1.56 -0.37
N ILE A 6 -19.10 -2.03 0.73
CA ILE A 6 -17.67 -1.94 0.98
C ILE A 6 -17.03 -3.32 0.83
N PHE A 7 -15.99 -3.40 0.01
CA PHE A 7 -15.06 -4.52 -0.02
C PHE A 7 -13.70 -4.08 0.51
N ASN A 8 -13.16 -4.81 1.45
CA ASN A 8 -11.93 -4.51 2.18
C ASN A 8 -12.05 -3.30 3.13
N ASN A 9 -10.92 -2.96 3.77
CA ASN A 9 -10.88 -1.84 4.70
C ASN A 9 -10.83 -0.50 3.95
N ILE A 10 -11.86 0.31 4.10
CA ILE A 10 -11.94 1.70 3.66
C ILE A 10 -11.81 2.60 4.89
N ALA A 11 -11.11 3.71 4.76
CA ALA A 11 -10.91 4.66 5.86
C ALA A 11 -12.24 5.19 6.41
N LEU A 12 -12.37 5.22 7.75
CA LEU A 12 -13.60 5.67 8.42
C LEU A 12 -14.02 7.08 8.01
N GLN A 13 -13.07 7.97 7.72
CA GLN A 13 -13.36 9.33 7.23
C GLN A 13 -14.18 9.31 5.93
N GLY A 14 -13.84 8.41 5.00
CA GLY A 14 -14.60 8.25 3.76
C GLY A 14 -16.00 7.67 3.99
N ILE A 15 -16.11 6.69 4.88
CA ILE A 15 -17.39 6.07 5.25
C ILE A 15 -18.30 7.09 5.92
N ASN A 16 -17.77 7.87 6.88
CA ASN A 16 -18.53 8.92 7.55
C ASN A 16 -19.00 9.99 6.56
N CYS A 17 -18.14 10.40 5.63
CA CYS A 17 -18.52 11.36 4.58
C CYS A 17 -19.73 10.86 3.75
N LEU A 18 -19.76 9.57 3.40
CA LEU A 18 -20.91 8.98 2.70
C LEU A 18 -22.18 9.02 3.57
N LYS A 19 -22.08 8.60 4.83
CA LYS A 19 -23.22 8.59 5.77
C LYS A 19 -23.77 10.00 6.00
N ASP A 20 -22.89 10.98 6.21
CA ASP A 20 -23.26 12.39 6.43
C ASP A 20 -23.97 13.00 5.20
N ASN A 21 -23.70 12.45 4.01
CA ASN A 21 -24.37 12.83 2.76
C ASN A 21 -25.57 11.92 2.38
N GLY A 22 -26.07 11.13 3.32
CA GLY A 22 -27.31 10.36 3.17
C GLY A 22 -27.18 9.08 2.36
N PHE A 23 -25.94 8.57 2.15
CA PHE A 23 -25.74 7.25 1.55
C PHE A 23 -25.94 6.16 2.60
N ILE A 24 -26.51 5.03 2.20
CA ILE A 24 -26.80 3.88 3.08
C ILE A 24 -25.98 2.67 2.62
N GLU A 25 -25.39 1.96 3.58
CA GLU A 25 -24.74 0.69 3.31
C GLU A 25 -25.76 -0.41 2.99
N ASN A 26 -25.56 -1.12 1.87
CA ASN A 26 -26.44 -2.20 1.39
C ASN A 26 -25.60 -3.26 0.68
N ASP A 27 -25.58 -4.45 1.24
CA ASP A 27 -24.76 -5.55 0.74
C ASP A 27 -25.38 -6.32 -0.43
N ASN A 28 -26.70 -6.23 -0.61
CA ASN A 28 -27.41 -7.07 -1.56
C ASN A 28 -27.55 -6.43 -2.96
N ASP A 29 -27.91 -5.15 -3.02
CA ASP A 29 -28.16 -4.45 -4.28
C ASP A 29 -27.66 -3.00 -4.20
N PRO A 30 -26.33 -2.78 -4.12
CA PRO A 30 -25.75 -1.45 -3.99
C PRO A 30 -25.73 -0.70 -5.32
N ASP A 31 -25.93 0.63 -5.24
CA ASP A 31 -25.70 1.55 -6.36
C ASP A 31 -24.18 1.80 -6.61
N ALA A 32 -23.36 1.63 -5.57
CA ALA A 32 -21.91 1.86 -5.65
C ALA A 32 -21.11 0.79 -4.91
N LEU A 33 -19.94 0.43 -5.46
CA LEU A 33 -18.95 -0.41 -4.77
C LEU A 33 -17.73 0.40 -4.36
N LEU A 34 -17.31 0.25 -3.10
CA LEU A 34 -16.05 0.79 -2.60
C LEU A 34 -15.07 -0.37 -2.41
N ILE A 35 -13.98 -0.34 -3.14
CA ILE A 35 -12.96 -1.39 -3.11
C ILE A 35 -11.56 -0.84 -2.89
N ARG A 36 -10.66 -1.68 -2.41
CA ARG A 36 -9.22 -1.41 -2.35
C ARG A 36 -8.42 -2.47 -3.11
N SER A 37 -8.49 -3.72 -2.69
CA SER A 37 -7.74 -4.85 -3.26
C SER A 37 -8.61 -6.05 -3.58
N HIS A 38 -9.93 -5.94 -3.47
CA HIS A 38 -10.86 -6.98 -3.84
C HIS A 38 -10.91 -7.13 -5.36
N ASN A 39 -10.78 -8.37 -5.86
CA ASN A 39 -10.97 -8.67 -7.27
C ASN A 39 -12.45 -8.82 -7.56
N LEU A 40 -13.00 -7.88 -8.31
CA LEU A 40 -14.40 -7.94 -8.73
C LEU A 40 -14.60 -9.01 -9.80
N ILE A 41 -15.71 -9.74 -9.67
CA ILE A 41 -16.17 -10.76 -10.60
C ILE A 41 -17.60 -10.46 -11.04
N GLU A 42 -18.10 -11.18 -12.00
CA GLU A 42 -19.42 -10.92 -12.63
C GLU A 42 -20.57 -10.79 -11.64
N LYS A 43 -20.60 -11.63 -10.60
CA LYS A 43 -21.66 -11.60 -9.57
C LYS A 43 -21.69 -10.31 -8.75
N ASP A 44 -20.61 -9.53 -8.75
CA ASP A 44 -20.54 -8.26 -8.02
C ASP A 44 -21.18 -7.09 -8.81
N PHE A 45 -21.52 -7.32 -10.07
CA PHE A 45 -22.17 -6.35 -10.96
C PHE A 45 -23.69 -6.58 -10.98
N ASN A 46 -24.36 -6.14 -9.93
CA ASN A 46 -25.81 -6.16 -9.88
C ASN A 46 -26.44 -5.17 -10.90
N PRO A 47 -27.73 -5.30 -11.23
CA PRO A 47 -28.39 -4.41 -12.20
C PRO A 47 -28.50 -2.95 -11.75
N SER A 48 -28.48 -2.68 -10.45
CA SER A 48 -28.57 -1.31 -9.88
C SER A 48 -27.24 -0.58 -9.83
N LEU A 49 -26.13 -1.29 -10.05
CA LEU A 49 -24.78 -0.75 -9.91
C LEU A 49 -24.51 0.37 -10.92
N LYS A 50 -24.15 1.55 -10.41
CA LYS A 50 -23.84 2.75 -11.19
C LYS A 50 -22.35 3.07 -11.23
N CYS A 51 -21.66 2.81 -10.10
CA CYS A 51 -20.23 3.13 -10.06
C CYS A 51 -19.42 2.20 -9.15
N ILE A 52 -18.13 2.14 -9.44
CA ILE A 52 -17.11 1.47 -8.64
C ILE A 52 -16.04 2.49 -8.26
N CYS A 53 -15.79 2.65 -6.97
CA CYS A 53 -14.78 3.57 -6.43
C CYS A 53 -13.63 2.77 -5.83
N ARG A 54 -12.42 2.91 -6.39
CA ARG A 54 -11.24 2.23 -5.87
C ARG A 54 -10.37 3.17 -5.03
N ALA A 55 -10.11 2.77 -3.80
CA ALA A 55 -9.11 3.40 -2.93
C ALA A 55 -7.69 2.96 -3.33
N GLY A 56 -7.18 3.50 -4.44
CA GLY A 56 -5.86 3.22 -4.98
C GLY A 56 -5.72 3.61 -6.46
N ALA A 57 -4.49 3.67 -6.96
CA ALA A 57 -4.19 4.17 -8.30
C ALA A 57 -4.48 3.17 -9.43
N GLY A 58 -4.13 1.88 -9.23
CA GLY A 58 -4.32 0.86 -10.26
C GLY A 58 -5.79 0.45 -10.42
N VAL A 59 -6.14 -0.23 -11.50
CA VAL A 59 -7.51 -0.72 -11.78
C VAL A 59 -7.54 -2.21 -12.16
N ASN A 60 -6.44 -2.90 -11.95
CA ASN A 60 -6.26 -4.32 -12.31
C ASN A 60 -7.18 -5.30 -11.57
N HIS A 61 -7.84 -4.84 -10.51
CA HIS A 61 -8.85 -5.63 -9.76
C HIS A 61 -10.29 -5.44 -10.29
N ILE A 62 -10.46 -4.63 -11.33
CA ILE A 62 -11.76 -4.27 -11.88
C ILE A 62 -11.81 -4.72 -13.34
N PRO A 63 -12.77 -5.57 -13.73
CA PRO A 63 -12.96 -5.95 -15.13
C PRO A 63 -13.57 -4.78 -15.92
N LEU A 64 -12.71 -3.89 -16.44
CA LEU A 64 -13.10 -2.63 -17.09
C LEU A 64 -14.01 -2.86 -18.32
N SER A 65 -13.78 -3.92 -19.10
CA SER A 65 -14.64 -4.26 -20.23
C SER A 65 -16.08 -4.51 -19.79
N MET A 66 -16.24 -5.30 -18.73
CA MET A 66 -17.55 -5.58 -18.14
C MET A 66 -18.20 -4.32 -17.55
N ALA A 67 -17.42 -3.47 -16.87
CA ALA A 67 -17.93 -2.20 -16.38
C ALA A 67 -18.46 -1.32 -17.52
N THR A 68 -17.72 -1.25 -18.63
CA THR A 68 -18.12 -0.51 -19.83
C THR A 68 -19.39 -1.08 -20.46
N GLU A 69 -19.47 -2.39 -20.66
CA GLU A 69 -20.64 -3.07 -21.21
C GLU A 69 -21.91 -2.85 -20.38
N LYS A 70 -21.76 -2.80 -19.05
CA LYS A 70 -22.86 -2.59 -18.11
C LYS A 70 -23.14 -1.11 -17.81
N GLY A 71 -22.39 -0.17 -18.41
CA GLY A 71 -22.54 1.27 -18.17
C GLY A 71 -22.14 1.73 -16.77
N VAL A 72 -21.26 0.97 -16.09
CA VAL A 72 -20.78 1.26 -14.72
C VAL A 72 -19.54 2.13 -14.78
N VAL A 73 -19.59 3.30 -14.12
CA VAL A 73 -18.45 4.23 -14.07
C VAL A 73 -17.41 3.76 -13.06
N VAL A 74 -16.14 3.81 -13.43
CA VAL A 74 -15.03 3.43 -12.54
C VAL A 74 -14.22 4.64 -12.14
N PHE A 75 -14.08 4.85 -10.82
CA PHE A 75 -13.24 5.88 -10.23
C PHE A 75 -12.06 5.23 -9.50
N ASN A 76 -10.89 5.85 -9.60
CA ASN A 76 -9.69 5.49 -8.85
C ASN A 76 -9.09 6.73 -8.17
N THR A 77 -8.11 6.52 -7.27
CA THR A 77 -7.46 7.60 -6.52
C THR A 77 -5.96 7.64 -6.82
N PRO A 78 -5.55 8.10 -8.01
CA PRO A 78 -4.13 8.21 -8.34
C PRO A 78 -3.45 9.24 -7.43
N GLY A 79 -2.22 8.93 -6.99
CA GLY A 79 -1.41 9.83 -6.17
C GLY A 79 -1.73 9.80 -4.65
N GLY A 80 -2.82 9.17 -4.22
CA GLY A 80 -3.22 9.19 -2.81
C GLY A 80 -2.18 8.62 -1.83
N ASN A 81 -1.33 7.70 -2.27
CA ASN A 81 -0.23 7.12 -1.48
C ASN A 81 1.16 7.41 -2.07
N ALA A 82 1.28 8.31 -3.03
CA ALA A 82 2.53 8.54 -3.78
C ALA A 82 3.70 8.93 -2.86
N ASN A 83 3.46 9.78 -1.86
CA ASN A 83 4.50 10.17 -0.92
C ASN A 83 4.99 8.98 -0.07
N ALA A 84 4.09 8.16 0.45
CA ALA A 84 4.45 6.98 1.24
C ALA A 84 5.26 5.96 0.40
N VAL A 85 4.88 5.75 -0.85
CA VAL A 85 5.62 4.89 -1.79
C VAL A 85 7.00 5.48 -2.07
N LYS A 86 7.11 6.77 -2.34
CA LYS A 86 8.40 7.46 -2.54
C LYS A 86 9.35 7.25 -1.35
N GLU A 87 8.87 7.45 -0.13
CA GLU A 87 9.67 7.26 1.08
C GLU A 87 10.15 5.81 1.24
N LEU A 88 9.28 4.84 0.96
CA LEU A 88 9.64 3.43 1.00
C LEU A 88 10.67 3.06 -0.08
N VAL A 89 10.57 3.63 -1.28
CA VAL A 89 11.56 3.44 -2.35
C VAL A 89 12.91 4.01 -1.93
N ILE A 90 12.96 5.22 -1.37
CA ILE A 90 14.21 5.82 -0.87
C ILE A 90 14.81 4.95 0.24
N CYS A 91 14.00 4.47 1.17
CA CYS A 91 14.44 3.53 2.21
C CYS A 91 15.04 2.27 1.60
N GLY A 92 14.35 1.64 0.64
CA GLY A 92 14.85 0.45 -0.05
C GLY A 92 16.19 0.68 -0.76
N LEU A 93 16.35 1.82 -1.42
CA LEU A 93 17.60 2.20 -2.08
C LEU A 93 18.75 2.37 -1.09
N LEU A 94 18.51 3.00 0.05
CA LEU A 94 19.51 3.15 1.11
C LEU A 94 19.86 1.79 1.73
N LEU A 95 18.88 0.94 2.00
CA LEU A 95 19.09 -0.40 2.54
C LEU A 95 19.87 -1.29 1.57
N SER A 96 19.60 -1.20 0.27
CA SER A 96 20.28 -2.00 -0.76
C SER A 96 21.71 -1.54 -1.02
N SER A 97 22.00 -0.24 -0.83
CA SER A 97 23.32 0.34 -1.07
C SER A 97 24.28 0.21 0.11
N ARG A 98 23.78 -0.10 1.28
CA ARG A 98 24.54 -0.17 2.54
C ARG A 98 24.34 -1.51 3.22
N GLY A 99 25.33 -2.00 3.94
CA GLY A 99 25.24 -3.24 4.72
C GLY A 99 24.42 -3.12 6.02
N ILE A 100 23.29 -2.36 6.00
CA ILE A 100 22.49 -2.06 7.20
C ILE A 100 21.86 -3.34 7.78
N ILE A 101 21.26 -4.17 6.94
CA ILE A 101 20.62 -5.40 7.38
C ILE A 101 21.64 -6.40 7.91
N GLN A 102 22.80 -6.50 7.24
CA GLN A 102 23.91 -7.35 7.65
C GLN A 102 24.50 -6.86 8.98
N GLY A 103 24.70 -5.53 9.11
CA GLY A 103 25.17 -4.90 10.33
C GLY A 103 24.19 -5.12 11.51
N HIS A 104 22.88 -4.98 11.26
CA HIS A 104 21.87 -5.28 12.27
C HIS A 104 21.92 -6.74 12.73
N LYS A 105 21.99 -7.69 11.78
CA LYS A 105 22.12 -9.13 12.13
C LYS A 105 23.40 -9.40 12.93
N PHE A 106 24.52 -8.75 12.56
CA PHE A 106 25.76 -8.86 13.29
C PHE A 106 25.60 -8.37 14.75
N THR A 107 25.00 -7.20 14.97
CA THR A 107 24.80 -6.68 16.34
C THR A 107 23.86 -7.54 17.20
N GLN A 108 22.88 -8.21 16.58
CA GLN A 108 21.99 -9.14 17.31
C GLN A 108 22.70 -10.43 17.76
N ASN A 109 23.83 -10.79 17.16
CA ASN A 109 24.59 -11.99 17.47
C ASN A 109 25.84 -11.71 18.31
N ILE A 110 25.99 -10.50 18.86
CA ILE A 110 27.08 -10.17 19.77
C ILE A 110 26.75 -10.75 21.15
N GLU A 111 27.55 -11.70 21.59
CA GLU A 111 27.42 -12.36 22.89
C GLU A 111 28.31 -11.75 23.97
N GLU A 112 29.29 -10.91 23.58
CA GLU A 112 30.20 -10.22 24.48
C GLU A 112 29.47 -9.23 25.38
N THR A 113 29.81 -9.26 26.67
CA THR A 113 29.22 -8.36 27.67
C THR A 113 30.15 -7.24 28.13
N ASN A 114 31.45 -7.39 27.87
CA ASN A 114 32.45 -6.37 28.22
C ASN A 114 32.46 -5.28 27.14
N SER A 115 32.32 -4.01 27.52
CA SER A 115 32.24 -2.87 26.59
C SER A 115 33.48 -2.69 25.71
N ASN A 116 34.68 -3.02 26.22
CA ASN A 116 35.91 -2.92 25.44
C ASN A 116 35.95 -4.00 24.36
N ASP A 117 35.53 -5.24 24.68
CA ASP A 117 35.50 -6.34 23.74
C ASP A 117 34.45 -6.12 22.65
N VAL A 118 33.28 -5.59 23.01
CA VAL A 118 32.25 -5.18 22.05
C VAL A 118 32.79 -4.10 21.11
N THR A 119 33.48 -3.09 21.64
CA THR A 119 34.06 -2.00 20.83
C THR A 119 35.07 -2.56 19.83
N ASN A 120 36.00 -3.40 20.29
CA ASN A 120 37.02 -4.02 19.43
C ASN A 120 36.40 -4.89 18.36
N LEU A 121 35.35 -5.67 18.70
CA LEU A 121 34.61 -6.51 17.76
C LEU A 121 33.92 -5.67 16.67
N VAL A 122 33.24 -4.59 17.06
CA VAL A 122 32.59 -3.68 16.12
C VAL A 122 33.62 -3.00 15.22
N GLU A 123 34.70 -2.47 15.76
CA GLU A 123 35.74 -1.80 14.99
C GLU A 123 36.42 -2.72 13.96
N SER A 124 36.65 -3.99 14.31
CA SER A 124 37.25 -4.97 13.40
C SER A 124 36.30 -5.38 12.26
N ASN A 125 34.97 -5.35 12.50
CA ASN A 125 33.96 -5.83 11.55
C ASN A 125 33.25 -4.73 10.76
N LYS A 126 33.26 -3.46 11.21
CA LYS A 126 32.47 -2.38 10.58
C LYS A 126 32.73 -2.19 9.08
N LYS A 127 33.94 -2.51 8.59
CA LYS A 127 34.28 -2.38 7.17
C LYS A 127 33.53 -3.38 6.27
N THR A 128 33.07 -4.51 6.83
CA THR A 128 32.31 -5.53 6.07
C THR A 128 30.91 -5.05 5.70
N PHE A 129 30.40 -4.07 6.46
CA PHE A 129 29.06 -3.49 6.23
C PHE A 129 29.13 -2.19 5.42
N LYS A 130 30.30 -1.83 4.92
CA LYS A 130 30.50 -0.68 4.05
C LYS A 130 29.74 -0.90 2.73
N GLY A 131 29.00 0.11 2.30
CA GLY A 131 28.36 0.13 0.99
C GLY A 131 28.73 1.39 0.20
N SER A 132 28.08 1.61 -0.91
CA SER A 132 28.26 2.80 -1.75
C SER A 132 27.25 3.88 -1.40
N GLU A 133 27.60 5.15 -1.66
CA GLU A 133 26.65 6.26 -1.61
C GLU A 133 25.73 6.23 -2.84
N LEU A 134 24.52 6.75 -2.69
CA LEU A 134 23.57 6.92 -3.81
C LEU A 134 23.93 8.12 -4.69
N LYS A 135 24.75 9.04 -4.18
CA LYS A 135 25.18 10.23 -4.93
C LYS A 135 25.79 9.85 -6.29
N GLY A 136 25.28 10.44 -7.35
CA GLY A 136 25.75 10.19 -8.72
C GLY A 136 25.28 8.86 -9.34
N LYS A 137 24.39 8.12 -8.67
CA LYS A 137 23.76 6.92 -9.25
C LYS A 137 22.52 7.32 -10.05
N THR A 138 22.29 6.59 -11.14
CA THR A 138 21.04 6.65 -11.91
C THR A 138 20.14 5.52 -11.44
N ILE A 139 18.83 5.80 -11.31
CA ILE A 139 17.79 4.87 -10.89
C ILE A 139 16.86 4.64 -12.06
#